data_db12b8146b34723ed5ece00d5591c2fa
#
_entry.id   db12b8146b34723ed5ece00d5591c2fa
#
_cell.length_a   1.000
_cell.length_b   1.000
_cell.length_c   1.000
_cell.angle_alpha   90.00
_cell.angle_beta   90.00
_cell.angle_gamma   90.00
#
_symmetry.space_group_name_H-M   'P 1'
#
loop_
_entity.id
_entity.type
_entity.pdbx_description
1 polymer ?
#
loop_
_entity_poly.entity_id
_entity_poly.type
_entity_poly.pdbx_seq_one_letter_code
_entity_poly.pdbx_strand_id
1 'polypeptide(L)'
;GLLKGDIVKRIYSDDFSWTDDEIIKNNREGKFSSKKIKVDVERDNQVLSFEIEPLKVCSHKIILSQDNSLNAFADGKNIYITQGMLRFIEDDRELQMIIAHELAHNIEGHIEKKSNNFILGTIVDLAASSAGINTRGTFGSMGAQMYSQDFEREADYVGMYIMANSNIDRKGVANFWRRMSVENPGSISYASSHPSSSERWVNIEAINKEIDSKIIQSLPLIPERKKDN
;
A
#
# COMPACT_ATOMS: atom_id res chain seq x y z
N GLY A 1 30.05 -12.07 7.15
CA GLY A 1 28.93 -11.38 6.52
C GLY A 1 29.16 -9.87 6.47
N LEU A 2 28.24 -9.15 5.87
CA LEU A 2 28.27 -7.69 5.81
C LEU A 2 28.09 -7.08 7.22
N LEU A 3 28.79 -5.99 7.49
CA LEU A 3 28.73 -5.26 8.76
C LEU A 3 28.36 -3.79 8.52
N LYS A 4 27.84 -3.15 9.55
CA LYS A 4 27.62 -1.70 9.51
C LYS A 4 28.98 -0.99 9.40
N GLY A 5 29.11 -0.13 8.40
CA GLY A 5 30.33 0.61 8.10
C GLY A 5 31.13 0.06 6.91
N ASP A 6 30.77 -1.10 6.38
CA ASP A 6 31.34 -1.59 5.11
C ASP A 6 31.00 -0.62 3.97
N ILE A 7 32.01 -0.33 3.14
CA ILE A 7 31.82 0.46 1.93
C ILE A 7 31.67 -0.49 0.75
N VAL A 8 30.47 -0.54 0.17
CA VAL A 8 30.18 -1.41 -0.98
C VAL A 8 30.90 -0.86 -2.20
N LYS A 9 31.76 -1.68 -2.84
CA LYS A 9 32.51 -1.33 -4.03
C LYS A 9 31.92 -1.93 -5.31
N ARG A 10 31.37 -3.12 -5.22
CA ARG A 10 30.77 -3.81 -6.38
C ARG A 10 29.69 -4.78 -5.93
N ILE A 11 28.63 -4.87 -6.72
CA ILE A 11 27.63 -5.93 -6.63
C ILE A 11 27.55 -6.61 -7.99
N TYR A 12 27.67 -7.93 -8.02
CA TYR A 12 27.69 -8.68 -9.28
C TYR A 12 27.14 -10.11 -9.14
N SER A 13 26.73 -10.64 -10.27
CA SER A 13 26.35 -12.04 -10.46
C SER A 13 26.80 -12.48 -11.85
N ASP A 14 26.40 -13.66 -12.28
CA ASP A 14 26.67 -14.13 -13.65
C ASP A 14 26.02 -13.23 -14.72
N ASP A 15 24.92 -12.54 -14.37
CA ASP A 15 24.10 -11.75 -15.30
C ASP A 15 24.46 -10.25 -15.31
N PHE A 16 25.12 -9.74 -14.28
CA PHE A 16 25.44 -8.32 -14.15
C PHE A 16 26.65 -8.04 -13.26
N SER A 17 27.23 -6.85 -13.42
CA SER A 17 28.27 -6.32 -12.54
C SER A 17 28.08 -4.81 -12.42
N TRP A 18 27.83 -4.30 -11.20
CA TRP A 18 27.61 -2.88 -10.90
C TRP A 18 28.69 -2.35 -9.97
N THR A 19 29.28 -1.23 -10.35
CA THR A 19 30.18 -0.43 -9.53
C THR A 19 29.42 0.59 -8.71
N ASP A 20 30.11 1.36 -7.87
CA ASP A 20 29.54 2.30 -6.89
C ASP A 20 28.41 3.18 -7.46
N ASP A 21 28.63 3.82 -8.61
CA ASP A 21 27.66 4.73 -9.22
C ASP A 21 26.43 3.99 -9.79
N GLU A 22 26.67 2.80 -10.34
CA GLU A 22 25.60 1.96 -10.92
C GLU A 22 24.74 1.32 -9.84
N ILE A 23 25.31 1.00 -8.66
CA ILE A 23 24.56 0.45 -7.51
C ILE A 23 23.48 1.43 -7.06
N ILE A 24 23.82 2.72 -6.93
CA ILE A 24 22.88 3.74 -6.50
C ILE A 24 21.72 3.87 -7.48
N LYS A 25 22.02 3.85 -8.78
CA LYS A 25 21.02 3.97 -9.85
C LYS A 25 20.13 2.73 -9.92
N ASN A 26 20.71 1.54 -9.96
CA ASN A 26 19.98 0.30 -10.17
C ASN A 26 19.20 -0.16 -8.91
N ASN A 27 19.69 0.17 -7.71
CA ASN A 27 18.95 -0.09 -6.47
C ASN A 27 17.60 0.68 -6.43
N ARG A 28 17.53 1.88 -7.01
CA ARG A 28 16.27 2.65 -7.13
C ARG A 28 15.28 2.00 -8.10
N GLU A 29 15.76 1.21 -9.05
CA GLU A 29 14.95 0.59 -10.10
C GLU A 29 14.56 -0.88 -9.77
N GLY A 30 15.01 -1.44 -8.64
CA GLY A 30 14.63 -2.78 -8.18
C GLY A 30 15.09 -3.93 -9.09
N LYS A 31 16.20 -3.77 -9.81
CA LYS A 31 16.65 -4.69 -10.88
C LYS A 31 17.43 -5.93 -10.41
N PHE A 32 17.29 -6.34 -9.16
CA PHE A 32 17.93 -7.60 -8.72
C PHE A 32 17.10 -8.81 -9.17
N SER A 33 17.61 -9.54 -10.16
CA SER A 33 16.95 -10.75 -10.71
C SER A 33 17.59 -12.07 -10.27
N SER A 34 18.79 -12.03 -9.72
CA SER A 34 19.57 -13.23 -9.40
C SER A 34 19.23 -13.79 -8.02
N LYS A 35 19.22 -15.12 -7.91
CA LYS A 35 19.02 -15.82 -6.62
C LYS A 35 20.19 -15.62 -5.66
N LYS A 36 21.40 -15.46 -6.19
CA LYS A 36 22.63 -15.21 -5.43
C LYS A 36 23.41 -14.09 -6.07
N ILE A 37 23.94 -13.19 -5.27
CA ILE A 37 24.80 -12.09 -5.70
C ILE A 37 26.09 -12.10 -4.89
N LYS A 38 27.16 -11.59 -5.48
CA LYS A 38 28.43 -11.33 -4.81
C LYS A 38 28.56 -9.85 -4.54
N VAL A 39 29.03 -9.51 -3.35
CA VAL A 39 29.23 -8.12 -2.91
C VAL A 39 30.67 -7.98 -2.45
N ASP A 40 31.40 -7.10 -3.13
CA ASP A 40 32.73 -6.69 -2.68
C ASP A 40 32.60 -5.43 -1.83
N VAL A 41 33.16 -5.45 -0.66
CA VAL A 41 33.16 -4.32 0.28
C VAL A 41 34.59 -4.01 0.72
N GLU A 42 34.81 -2.74 1.01
CA GLU A 42 36.03 -2.29 1.69
C GLU A 42 35.75 -2.19 3.19
N ARG A 43 36.54 -2.88 3.98
CA ARG A 43 36.56 -2.88 5.44
C ARG A 43 38.02 -2.84 5.90
N ASP A 44 38.41 -1.89 6.73
CA ASP A 44 39.75 -1.72 7.26
C ASP A 44 40.85 -1.72 6.16
N ASN A 45 40.60 -1.01 5.03
CA ASN A 45 41.43 -0.91 3.85
C ASN A 45 41.67 -2.26 3.14
N GLN A 46 40.84 -3.25 3.37
CA GLN A 46 40.86 -4.55 2.69
C GLN A 46 39.55 -4.75 1.91
N VAL A 47 39.68 -5.34 0.72
CA VAL A 47 38.52 -5.75 -0.07
C VAL A 47 38.12 -7.16 0.32
N LEU A 48 36.91 -7.31 0.79
CA LEU A 48 36.27 -8.56 1.19
C LEU A 48 35.11 -8.87 0.26
N SER A 49 34.98 -10.12 -0.19
CA SER A 49 33.88 -10.57 -1.03
C SER A 49 32.96 -11.48 -0.25
N PHE A 50 31.65 -11.19 -0.33
CA PHE A 50 30.61 -11.99 0.30
C PHE A 50 29.61 -12.47 -0.75
N GLU A 51 29.20 -13.74 -0.67
CA GLU A 51 28.03 -14.23 -1.40
C GLU A 51 26.80 -14.05 -0.51
N ILE A 52 25.79 -13.38 -1.02
CA ILE A 52 24.54 -13.13 -0.33
C ILE A 52 23.35 -13.57 -1.18
N GLU A 53 22.30 -14.02 -0.53
CA GLU A 53 21.04 -14.32 -1.16
C GLU A 53 20.09 -13.12 -0.90
N PRO A 54 19.71 -12.37 -1.96
CA PRO A 54 18.84 -11.22 -1.79
C PRO A 54 17.45 -11.66 -1.30
N LEU A 55 16.98 -11.04 -0.23
CA LEU A 55 15.60 -11.21 0.21
C LEU A 55 14.71 -10.27 -0.61
N LYS A 56 13.63 -10.83 -1.14
CA LYS A 56 12.58 -10.03 -1.73
C LYS A 56 11.79 -9.34 -0.61
N VAL A 57 11.95 -8.04 -0.51
CA VAL A 57 11.26 -7.23 0.50
C VAL A 57 10.29 -6.27 -0.16
N CYS A 58 9.31 -5.80 0.61
CA CYS A 58 8.39 -4.76 0.18
C CYS A 58 9.16 -3.46 -0.07
N SER A 59 8.97 -2.85 -1.24
CA SER A 59 9.64 -1.59 -1.62
C SER A 59 8.89 -0.34 -1.11
N HIS A 60 7.68 -0.50 -0.59
CA HIS A 60 6.88 0.61 -0.11
C HIS A 60 7.44 1.18 1.20
N LYS A 61 7.69 2.49 1.23
CA LYS A 61 8.14 3.18 2.44
C LYS A 61 6.95 3.66 3.25
N ILE A 62 7.06 3.58 4.57
CA ILE A 62 6.10 4.18 5.50
C ILE A 62 6.69 5.50 5.96
N ILE A 63 5.94 6.59 5.80
CA ILE A 63 6.38 7.97 6.04
C ILE A 63 5.41 8.60 7.05
N LEU A 64 5.95 9.11 8.14
CA LEU A 64 5.18 9.92 9.09
C LEU A 64 5.06 11.35 8.56
N SER A 65 3.83 11.78 8.30
CA SER A 65 3.51 13.17 7.95
C SER A 65 3.27 14.00 9.20
N GLN A 66 3.77 15.25 9.21
CA GLN A 66 3.53 16.20 10.31
C GLN A 66 2.12 16.79 10.34
N ASP A 67 1.25 16.35 9.45
CA ASP A 67 -0.16 16.78 9.43
C ASP A 67 -0.91 16.25 10.66
N ASN A 68 -1.73 17.11 11.24
CA ASN A 68 -2.56 16.80 12.41
C ASN A 68 -3.95 16.26 12.07
N SER A 69 -4.30 16.16 10.79
CA SER A 69 -5.56 15.55 10.37
C SER A 69 -5.59 14.05 10.73
N LEU A 70 -6.77 13.51 10.89
CA LEU A 70 -6.99 12.07 11.11
C LEU A 70 -6.99 11.37 9.75
N ASN A 71 -5.81 11.03 9.22
CA ASN A 71 -5.66 10.46 7.88
C ASN A 71 -4.46 9.52 7.73
N ALA A 72 -4.58 8.57 6.81
CA ALA A 72 -3.50 7.82 6.20
C ALA A 72 -3.79 7.71 4.70
N PHE A 73 -2.78 7.58 3.87
CA PHE A 73 -2.99 7.43 2.42
C PHE A 73 -1.79 6.81 1.72
N ALA A 74 -2.07 6.18 0.58
CA ALA A 74 -1.10 5.62 -0.35
C ALA A 74 -0.95 6.52 -1.59
N ASP A 75 0.26 6.60 -2.17
CA ASP A 75 0.54 7.36 -3.40
C ASP A 75 0.93 6.46 -4.60
N GLY A 76 0.78 5.15 -4.47
CA GLY A 76 1.21 4.15 -5.44
C GLY A 76 2.61 3.60 -5.17
N LYS A 77 3.43 4.26 -4.32
CA LYS A 77 4.79 3.85 -3.97
C LYS A 77 5.06 3.87 -2.46
N ASN A 78 4.50 4.82 -1.76
CA ASN A 78 4.71 5.02 -0.33
C ASN A 78 3.36 4.98 0.40
N ILE A 79 3.45 4.84 1.71
CA ILE A 79 2.33 4.92 2.65
C ILE A 79 2.61 6.08 3.59
N TYR A 80 1.66 6.98 3.75
CA TYR A 80 1.76 8.13 4.63
C TYR A 80 0.81 7.96 5.80
N ILE A 81 1.32 8.14 7.01
CA ILE A 81 0.54 8.15 8.24
C ILE A 81 0.67 9.54 8.84
N THR A 82 -0.44 10.21 9.10
CA THR A 82 -0.41 11.54 9.73
C THR A 82 -0.18 11.44 11.23
N GLN A 83 0.35 12.49 11.84
CA GLN A 83 0.47 12.56 13.30
C GLN A 83 -0.89 12.49 14.00
N GLY A 84 -1.95 13.04 13.38
CA GLY A 84 -3.31 12.94 13.90
C GLY A 84 -3.78 11.49 13.97
N MET A 85 -3.55 10.72 12.89
CA MET A 85 -3.86 9.30 12.83
C MET A 85 -3.06 8.52 13.88
N LEU A 86 -1.75 8.76 13.97
CA LEU A 86 -0.89 8.04 14.92
C LEU A 86 -1.30 8.27 16.39
N ARG A 87 -1.82 9.47 16.72
CA ARG A 87 -2.37 9.76 18.07
C ARG A 87 -3.72 9.11 18.32
N PHE A 88 -4.50 8.83 17.28
CA PHE A 88 -5.83 8.22 17.38
C PHE A 88 -5.76 6.69 17.56
N ILE A 89 -4.71 6.05 17.05
CA ILE A 89 -4.44 4.61 17.15
C ILE A 89 -4.26 4.23 18.62
N GLU A 90 -4.91 3.17 19.07
CA GLU A 90 -4.84 2.68 20.45
C GLU A 90 -3.75 1.61 20.66
N ASP A 91 -3.46 0.81 19.63
CA ASP A 91 -2.43 -0.23 19.69
C ASP A 91 -1.76 -0.50 18.33
N ASP A 92 -0.67 -1.28 18.37
CA ASP A 92 0.13 -1.60 17.18
C ASP A 92 -0.67 -2.38 16.13
N ARG A 93 -1.69 -3.15 16.51
CA ARG A 93 -2.51 -3.92 15.57
C ARG A 93 -3.36 -3.02 14.69
N GLU A 94 -3.87 -1.92 15.25
CA GLU A 94 -4.60 -0.92 14.48
C GLU A 94 -3.67 -0.20 13.49
N LEU A 95 -2.45 0.14 13.92
CA LEU A 95 -1.44 0.70 13.01
C LEU A 95 -1.12 -0.26 11.89
N GLN A 96 -0.93 -1.54 12.20
CA GLN A 96 -0.63 -2.58 11.23
C GLN A 96 -1.81 -2.80 10.26
N MET A 97 -3.05 -2.70 10.74
CA MET A 97 -4.25 -2.76 9.89
C MET A 97 -4.30 -1.60 8.91
N ILE A 98 -4.04 -0.38 9.37
CA ILE A 98 -4.01 0.82 8.51
C ILE A 98 -2.91 0.68 7.46
N ILE A 99 -1.70 0.28 7.86
CA ILE A 99 -0.59 0.05 6.93
C ILE A 99 -0.95 -1.03 5.90
N ALA A 100 -1.57 -2.13 6.31
CA ALA A 100 -1.99 -3.21 5.42
C ALA A 100 -3.07 -2.75 4.44
N HIS A 101 -4.00 -1.90 4.87
CA HIS A 101 -5.03 -1.27 4.03
C HIS A 101 -4.41 -0.35 2.96
N GLU A 102 -3.50 0.55 3.36
CA GLU A 102 -2.81 1.44 2.43
C GLU A 102 -1.88 0.68 1.47
N LEU A 103 -1.24 -0.38 1.98
CA LEU A 103 -0.43 -1.27 1.14
C LEU A 103 -1.30 -1.98 0.10
N ALA A 104 -2.50 -2.40 0.46
CA ALA A 104 -3.45 -3.01 -0.47
C ALA A 104 -3.84 -2.03 -1.59
N HIS A 105 -4.07 -0.73 -1.28
CA HIS A 105 -4.29 0.29 -2.31
C HIS A 105 -3.14 0.38 -3.31
N ASN A 106 -1.90 0.32 -2.85
CA ASN A 106 -0.72 0.34 -3.73
C ASN A 106 -0.62 -0.95 -4.57
N ILE A 107 -0.82 -2.12 -3.97
CA ILE A 107 -0.70 -3.43 -4.63
C ILE A 107 -1.78 -3.60 -5.71
N GLU A 108 -3.01 -3.19 -5.41
CA GLU A 108 -4.15 -3.30 -6.33
C GLU A 108 -4.20 -2.15 -7.37
N GLY A 109 -3.27 -1.19 -7.29
CA GLY A 109 -3.16 -0.10 -8.26
C GLY A 109 -4.35 0.88 -8.23
N HIS A 110 -4.99 1.03 -7.07
CA HIS A 110 -6.19 1.88 -6.93
C HIS A 110 -5.91 3.34 -7.25
N ILE A 111 -4.70 3.83 -6.95
CA ILE A 111 -4.30 5.21 -7.23
C ILE A 111 -4.26 5.47 -8.74
N GLU A 112 -3.68 4.56 -9.51
CA GLU A 112 -3.65 4.64 -10.97
C GLU A 112 -5.05 4.52 -11.56
N LYS A 113 -5.86 3.59 -11.09
CA LYS A 113 -7.25 3.41 -11.53
C LYS A 113 -8.09 4.67 -11.30
N LYS A 114 -7.98 5.30 -10.11
CA LYS A 114 -8.65 6.59 -9.81
C LYS A 114 -8.19 7.70 -10.74
N SER A 115 -6.89 7.80 -11.01
CA SER A 115 -6.32 8.80 -11.93
C SER A 115 -6.83 8.61 -13.36
N ASN A 116 -6.85 7.38 -13.85
CA ASN A 116 -7.35 7.05 -15.19
C ASN A 116 -8.84 7.38 -15.33
N ASN A 117 -9.64 7.07 -14.32
CA ASN A 117 -11.07 7.41 -14.31
C ASN A 117 -11.31 8.93 -14.32
N PHE A 118 -10.50 9.69 -13.56
CA PHE A 118 -10.55 11.16 -13.59
C PHE A 118 -10.23 11.71 -14.99
N ILE A 119 -9.18 11.21 -15.63
CA ILE A 119 -8.79 11.63 -16.98
C ILE A 119 -9.91 11.34 -17.99
N LEU A 120 -10.50 10.14 -17.96
CA LEU A 120 -11.61 9.78 -18.85
C LEU A 120 -12.82 10.70 -18.63
N GLY A 121 -13.20 10.98 -17.39
CA GLY A 121 -14.27 11.92 -17.09
C GLY A 121 -13.95 13.36 -17.56
N THR A 122 -12.71 13.79 -17.43
CA THR A 122 -12.26 15.11 -17.91
C THR A 122 -12.33 15.23 -19.42
N ILE A 123 -12.07 14.16 -20.17
CA ILE A 123 -12.26 14.14 -21.64
C ILE A 123 -13.73 14.37 -21.99
N VAL A 124 -14.65 13.77 -21.23
CA VAL A 124 -16.11 14.00 -21.40
C VAL A 124 -16.49 15.45 -21.10
N ASP A 125 -15.95 16.04 -20.02
CA ASP A 125 -16.15 17.47 -19.70
C ASP A 125 -15.67 18.40 -20.83
N LEU A 126 -14.51 18.07 -21.42
CA LEU A 126 -13.94 18.85 -22.54
C LEU A 126 -14.81 18.73 -23.79
N ALA A 127 -15.29 17.53 -24.12
CA ALA A 127 -16.18 17.29 -25.26
C ALA A 127 -17.53 18.03 -25.06
N ALA A 128 -18.11 17.99 -23.89
CA ALA A 128 -19.31 18.74 -23.55
C ALA A 128 -19.11 20.27 -23.66
N SER A 129 -17.98 20.76 -23.18
CA SER A 129 -17.59 22.18 -23.29
C SER A 129 -17.47 22.64 -24.75
N SER A 130 -16.92 21.81 -25.63
CA SER A 130 -16.84 22.10 -27.08
C SER A 130 -18.21 22.19 -27.75
N ALA A 131 -19.20 21.51 -27.18
CA ALA A 131 -20.62 21.58 -27.58
C ALA A 131 -21.39 22.73 -26.89
N GLY A 132 -20.71 23.59 -26.13
CA GLY A 132 -21.31 24.71 -25.40
C GLY A 132 -21.97 24.35 -24.06
N ILE A 133 -21.77 23.13 -23.56
CA ILE A 133 -22.32 22.63 -22.30
C ILE A 133 -21.24 22.76 -21.21
N ASN A 134 -21.48 23.62 -20.21
CA ASN A 134 -20.56 23.80 -19.09
C ASN A 134 -20.88 22.78 -17.96
N THR A 135 -20.09 21.72 -17.90
CA THR A 135 -20.21 20.65 -16.87
C THR A 135 -19.44 20.96 -15.60
N ARG A 136 -18.64 22.04 -15.57
CA ARG A 136 -17.81 22.46 -14.42
C ARG A 136 -16.92 21.35 -13.83
N GLY A 137 -16.43 20.43 -14.67
CA GLY A 137 -15.59 19.31 -14.23
C GLY A 137 -16.36 18.17 -13.53
N THR A 138 -17.66 18.10 -13.73
CA THR A 138 -18.53 17.11 -13.05
C THR A 138 -18.13 15.69 -13.42
N PHE A 139 -17.90 15.40 -14.70
CA PHE A 139 -17.55 14.05 -15.15
C PHE A 139 -16.14 13.63 -14.71
N GLY A 140 -15.17 14.57 -14.65
CA GLY A 140 -13.86 14.31 -14.05
C GLY A 140 -13.98 13.93 -12.58
N SER A 141 -14.71 14.72 -11.80
CA SER A 141 -14.96 14.44 -10.37
C SER A 141 -15.71 13.13 -10.15
N MET A 142 -16.73 12.83 -10.96
CA MET A 142 -17.45 11.55 -10.91
C MET A 142 -16.52 10.38 -11.26
N GLY A 143 -15.68 10.52 -12.27
CA GLY A 143 -14.69 9.51 -12.65
C GLY A 143 -13.72 9.19 -11.50
N ALA A 144 -13.20 10.21 -10.81
CA ALA A 144 -12.32 10.03 -9.65
C ALA A 144 -13.01 9.32 -8.48
N GLN A 145 -14.34 9.50 -8.33
CA GLN A 145 -15.14 8.86 -7.27
C GLN A 145 -15.67 7.48 -7.67
N MET A 146 -15.68 7.17 -8.98
CA MET A 146 -16.16 5.90 -9.48
C MET A 146 -15.36 4.74 -8.89
N TYR A 147 -16.06 3.74 -8.36
CA TYR A 147 -15.48 2.58 -7.67
C TYR A 147 -14.73 2.88 -6.36
N SER A 148 -14.80 4.11 -5.82
CA SER A 148 -14.07 4.42 -4.57
C SER A 148 -14.50 3.51 -3.41
N GLN A 149 -15.78 3.19 -3.26
CA GLN A 149 -16.27 2.25 -2.24
C GLN A 149 -15.88 0.80 -2.54
N ASP A 150 -15.84 0.40 -3.82
CA ASP A 150 -15.36 -0.94 -4.20
C ASP A 150 -13.87 -1.08 -3.91
N PHE A 151 -13.07 -0.04 -4.19
CA PHE A 151 -11.65 -0.02 -3.86
C PHE A 151 -11.41 -0.07 -2.34
N GLU A 152 -12.25 0.59 -1.54
CA GLU A 152 -12.16 0.49 -0.08
C GLU A 152 -12.48 -0.94 0.42
N ARG A 153 -13.52 -1.57 -0.13
CA ARG A 153 -13.86 -2.97 0.19
C ARG A 153 -12.74 -3.93 -0.22
N GLU A 154 -12.15 -3.72 -1.38
CA GLU A 154 -11.02 -4.53 -1.85
C GLU A 154 -9.78 -4.30 -1.00
N ALA A 155 -9.48 -3.05 -0.63
CA ALA A 155 -8.34 -2.73 0.23
C ALA A 155 -8.51 -3.31 1.66
N ASP A 156 -9.71 -3.25 2.23
CA ASP A 156 -10.02 -3.92 3.49
C ASP A 156 -9.82 -5.44 3.39
N TYR A 157 -10.33 -6.04 2.33
CA TYR A 157 -10.25 -7.49 2.11
C TYR A 157 -8.80 -7.95 1.97
N VAL A 158 -8.05 -7.35 1.05
CA VAL A 158 -6.64 -7.68 0.82
C VAL A 158 -5.78 -7.33 2.03
N GLY A 159 -6.03 -6.20 2.69
CA GLY A 159 -5.32 -5.77 3.89
C GLY A 159 -5.45 -6.76 5.03
N MET A 160 -6.65 -7.31 5.28
CA MET A 160 -6.86 -8.33 6.30
C MET A 160 -6.11 -9.64 5.98
N TYR A 161 -6.01 -10.02 4.72
CA TYR A 161 -5.18 -11.17 4.30
C TYR A 161 -3.68 -10.90 4.44
N ILE A 162 -3.22 -9.65 4.21
CA ILE A 162 -1.84 -9.24 4.48
C ILE A 162 -1.53 -9.42 5.98
N MET A 163 -2.41 -8.95 6.88
CA MET A 163 -2.24 -9.14 8.32
C MET A 163 -2.16 -10.62 8.69
N ALA A 164 -3.08 -11.45 8.15
CA ALA A 164 -3.13 -12.87 8.42
C ALA A 164 -1.85 -13.60 7.98
N ASN A 165 -1.37 -13.33 6.77
CA ASN A 165 -0.12 -13.90 6.25
C ASN A 165 1.13 -13.43 7.00
N SER A 166 1.03 -12.28 7.68
CA SER A 166 2.09 -11.72 8.53
C SER A 166 2.00 -12.19 9.98
N ASN A 167 1.07 -13.11 10.30
CA ASN A 167 0.78 -13.60 11.66
C ASN A 167 0.44 -12.47 12.65
N ILE A 168 -0.19 -11.40 12.18
CA ILE A 168 -0.65 -10.30 13.02
C ILE A 168 -2.02 -10.66 13.61
N ASP A 169 -2.19 -10.42 14.91
CA ASP A 169 -3.48 -10.62 15.58
C ASP A 169 -4.52 -9.62 15.03
N ARG A 170 -5.62 -10.16 14.51
CA ARG A 170 -6.69 -9.38 13.85
C ARG A 170 -7.91 -9.15 14.75
N LYS A 171 -7.84 -9.67 16.01
CA LYS A 171 -8.99 -9.62 16.92
C LYS A 171 -9.30 -8.17 17.33
N GLY A 172 -10.51 -7.76 17.08
CA GLY A 172 -11.03 -6.45 17.51
C GLY A 172 -10.56 -5.24 16.70
N VAL A 173 -9.66 -5.40 15.70
CA VAL A 173 -9.16 -4.27 14.88
C VAL A 173 -10.28 -3.54 14.13
N ALA A 174 -11.38 -4.22 13.82
CA ALA A 174 -12.54 -3.60 13.19
C ALA A 174 -13.14 -2.45 14.02
N ASN A 175 -12.95 -2.46 15.35
CA ASN A 175 -13.45 -1.38 16.22
C ASN A 175 -12.82 -0.02 15.90
N PHE A 176 -11.63 0.01 15.33
CA PHE A 176 -10.99 1.23 14.82
C PHE A 176 -11.95 2.01 13.90
N TRP A 177 -12.54 1.35 12.91
CA TRP A 177 -13.46 2.00 11.97
C TRP A 177 -14.73 2.54 12.63
N ARG A 178 -15.22 1.84 13.68
CA ARG A 178 -16.34 2.29 14.47
C ARG A 178 -16.00 3.56 15.25
N ARG A 179 -14.83 3.64 15.88
CA ARG A 179 -14.36 4.84 16.57
C ARG A 179 -14.13 6.00 15.59
N MET A 180 -13.48 5.70 14.45
CA MET A 180 -13.20 6.71 13.42
C MET A 180 -14.48 7.34 12.87
N SER A 181 -15.55 6.58 12.69
CA SER A 181 -16.84 7.12 12.22
C SER A 181 -17.52 8.06 13.24
N VAL A 182 -17.26 7.87 14.53
CA VAL A 182 -17.76 8.74 15.59
C VAL A 182 -16.92 10.02 15.71
N GLU A 183 -15.60 9.89 15.66
CA GLU A 183 -14.66 11.01 15.82
C GLU A 183 -14.62 11.93 14.59
N ASN A 184 -14.79 11.37 13.40
CA ASN A 184 -14.77 12.10 12.14
C ASN A 184 -16.01 11.82 11.28
N PRO A 185 -17.19 12.37 11.66
CA PRO A 185 -18.42 12.18 10.87
C PRO A 185 -18.29 12.69 9.42
N GLY A 186 -17.39 13.65 9.17
CA GLY A 186 -17.10 14.16 7.83
C GLY A 186 -16.44 13.13 6.91
N SER A 187 -15.79 12.10 7.45
CA SER A 187 -15.22 11.01 6.66
C SER A 187 -16.27 10.09 6.01
N ILE A 188 -17.54 10.21 6.44
CA ILE A 188 -18.69 9.55 5.80
C ILE A 188 -19.02 10.22 4.46
N SER A 189 -18.52 11.43 4.22
CA SER A 189 -18.77 12.17 2.99
C SER A 189 -17.84 11.70 1.86
N TYR A 190 -18.33 11.80 0.63
CA TYR A 190 -17.56 11.48 -0.61
C TYR A 190 -16.28 12.30 -0.79
N ALA A 191 -16.02 13.30 0.05
CA ALA A 191 -14.85 14.17 -0.02
C ALA A 191 -13.64 13.64 0.75
N SER A 192 -13.76 12.52 1.46
CA SER A 192 -12.62 11.90 2.16
C SER A 192 -11.80 11.02 1.21
N SER A 193 -10.49 10.89 1.47
CA SER A 193 -9.63 9.96 0.74
C SER A 193 -10.13 8.52 0.86
N HIS A 194 -10.72 8.18 2.01
CA HIS A 194 -11.30 6.88 2.35
C HIS A 194 -12.70 7.07 2.92
N PRO A 195 -13.75 6.99 2.08
CA PRO A 195 -15.11 7.05 2.58
C PRO A 195 -15.35 5.98 3.64
N SER A 196 -15.61 6.40 4.88
CA SER A 196 -15.97 5.46 5.94
C SER A 196 -17.46 5.18 5.84
N SER A 197 -17.81 3.91 5.77
CA SER A 197 -19.19 3.48 5.98
C SER A 197 -19.28 2.66 7.26
N SER A 198 -20.43 2.69 7.93
CA SER A 198 -20.72 1.77 9.04
C SER A 198 -20.61 0.30 8.62
N GLU A 199 -20.64 0.03 7.32
CA GLU A 199 -20.45 -1.30 6.72
C GLU A 199 -19.03 -1.80 6.82
N ARG A 200 -18.00 -0.94 6.83
CA ARG A 200 -16.60 -1.37 6.89
C ARG A 200 -16.33 -2.25 8.12
N TRP A 201 -16.82 -1.84 9.29
CA TRP A 201 -16.69 -2.66 10.50
C TRP A 201 -17.31 -4.06 10.32
N VAL A 202 -18.54 -4.13 9.79
CA VAL A 202 -19.24 -5.41 9.56
C VAL A 202 -18.49 -6.27 8.54
N ASN A 203 -18.00 -5.65 7.47
CA ASN A 203 -17.27 -6.35 6.42
C ASN A 203 -15.94 -6.93 6.95
N ILE A 204 -15.18 -6.16 7.72
CA ILE A 204 -13.91 -6.62 8.32
C ILE A 204 -14.15 -7.79 9.28
N GLU A 205 -15.22 -7.75 10.08
CA GLU A 205 -15.59 -8.89 10.94
C GLU A 205 -15.98 -10.14 10.12
N ALA A 206 -16.64 -9.97 8.98
CA ALA A 206 -16.95 -11.07 8.08
C ALA A 206 -15.68 -11.66 7.44
N ILE A 207 -14.76 -10.79 7.00
CA ILE A 207 -13.46 -11.21 6.46
C ILE A 207 -12.64 -11.96 7.51
N ASN A 208 -12.64 -11.52 8.76
CA ASN A 208 -11.97 -12.23 9.86
C ASN A 208 -12.50 -13.64 10.02
N LYS A 209 -13.82 -13.82 10.00
CA LYS A 209 -14.46 -15.16 10.09
C LYS A 209 -14.08 -16.04 8.91
N GLU A 210 -14.01 -15.50 7.70
CA GLU A 210 -13.57 -16.22 6.50
C GLU A 210 -12.12 -16.69 6.66
N ILE A 211 -11.22 -15.79 7.06
CA ILE A 211 -9.79 -16.10 7.27
C ILE A 211 -9.64 -17.17 8.37
N ASP A 212 -10.34 -17.02 9.49
CA ASP A 212 -10.30 -18.00 10.60
C ASP A 212 -10.79 -19.38 10.16
N SER A 213 -11.83 -19.43 9.32
CA SER A 213 -12.31 -20.67 8.72
C SER A 213 -11.24 -21.32 7.83
N LYS A 214 -10.54 -20.54 7.00
CA LYS A 214 -9.43 -21.04 6.17
C LYS A 214 -8.28 -21.57 7.03
N ILE A 215 -7.93 -20.87 8.11
CA ILE A 215 -6.89 -21.32 9.05
C ILE A 215 -7.27 -22.66 9.68
N ILE A 216 -8.50 -22.79 10.20
CA ILE A 216 -9.00 -24.05 10.81
C ILE A 216 -8.95 -25.20 9.80
N GLN A 217 -9.27 -24.94 8.54
CA GLN A 217 -9.28 -25.93 7.46
C GLN A 217 -7.89 -26.14 6.83
N SER A 218 -6.85 -25.48 7.31
CA SER A 218 -5.49 -25.50 6.74
C SER A 218 -5.46 -25.16 5.26
N LEU A 219 -6.35 -24.26 4.81
CA LEU A 219 -6.40 -23.75 3.46
C LEU A 219 -5.40 -22.58 3.26
N PRO A 220 -4.92 -22.36 2.03
CA PRO A 220 -4.08 -21.21 1.73
C PRO A 220 -4.77 -19.88 2.06
N LEU A 221 -4.05 -18.96 2.71
CA LEU A 221 -4.53 -17.61 3.01
C LEU A 221 -4.35 -16.69 1.78
N ILE A 222 -5.10 -17.00 0.73
CA ILE A 222 -5.11 -16.24 -0.53
C ILE A 222 -6.47 -15.56 -0.65
N PRO A 223 -6.50 -14.21 -0.91
CA PRO A 223 -7.74 -13.50 -1.20
C PRO A 223 -8.46 -14.11 -2.42
N GLU A 224 -9.75 -14.33 -2.31
CA GLU A 224 -10.56 -14.78 -3.45
C GLU A 224 -10.87 -13.59 -4.36
N ARG A 225 -10.20 -13.51 -5.49
CA ARG A 225 -10.50 -12.48 -6.48
C ARG A 225 -11.83 -12.83 -7.16
N LYS A 226 -12.76 -11.87 -7.21
CA LYS A 226 -13.89 -11.98 -8.13
C LYS A 226 -13.31 -12.16 -9.52
N LYS A 227 -13.68 -13.24 -10.21
CA LYS A 227 -13.40 -13.37 -11.64
C LYS A 227 -14.14 -12.22 -12.33
N ASP A 228 -13.39 -11.34 -12.97
CA ASP A 228 -13.99 -10.38 -13.90
C ASP A 228 -14.73 -11.19 -14.95
N ASN A 229 -16.07 -11.08 -14.96
CA ASN A 229 -16.93 -11.67 -16.00
C ASN A 229 -16.99 -10.73 -17.19
#